data_6049534b184983ddce9b9111af2aeef2
#
_entry.id   6049534b184983ddce9b9111af2aeef2
#
_cell.length_a   1.000
_cell.length_b   1.000
_cell.length_c   1.000
_cell.angle_alpha   90.00
_cell.angle_beta   90.00
_cell.angle_gamma   90.00
#
_symmetry.space_group_name_H-M   'P 1'
#
loop_
_entity.id
_entity.type
_entity.pdbx_description
1 polymer ?
#
loop_
_entity_poly.entity_id
_entity_poly.type
_entity_poly.pdbx_seq_one_letter_code
_entity_poly.pdbx_strand_id
1 'polypeptide(L)'
;MFFHQYTTQMKENRRGLIPILLSLVLILASCASLTKTQKGAAVGTAAGAGMGAVIGRASGNTALGAIIGAAVGGATGAIIGNKMDKQAEEIKKTVPDAEVIRVGEGIVVEFSSKILFAFDKSNLSSEAMANLDKLIVVLKNYPDTNIEIQGHTDSKGTEAYNQNLSVQRANSVSAYLAKKGVSASRLTVKGFGESLPKYVNDTAEGREQNRRVEFLISANEKMKAEAEKQAKQ
;
A
#
# COMPACT_ATOMS: atom_id res chain seq x y z
N MET A 1 -23.94 60.74 -14.19
CA MET A 1 -24.79 59.68 -13.62
C MET A 1 -24.13 58.30 -13.61
N PHE A 2 -23.02 58.08 -14.29
CA PHE A 2 -22.30 56.78 -14.36
C PHE A 2 -21.31 56.54 -13.23
N PHE A 3 -20.76 57.52 -12.56
CA PHE A 3 -19.79 57.37 -11.48
C PHE A 3 -20.38 56.87 -10.13
N HIS A 4 -21.69 57.01 -9.92
CA HIS A 4 -22.33 56.62 -8.65
C HIS A 4 -22.63 55.11 -8.59
N GLN A 5 -22.79 54.45 -9.70
CA GLN A 5 -23.04 52.98 -9.73
C GLN A 5 -21.78 52.16 -9.49
N TYR A 6 -20.60 52.63 -9.92
CA TYR A 6 -19.33 51.89 -9.72
C TYR A 6 -18.88 51.82 -8.24
N THR A 7 -19.17 52.88 -7.48
CA THR A 7 -18.76 52.93 -6.07
C THR A 7 -19.64 52.08 -5.16
N THR A 8 -20.87 51.80 -5.53
CA THR A 8 -21.80 50.95 -4.77
C THR A 8 -21.47 49.46 -4.95
N GLN A 9 -21.11 49.04 -6.17
CA GLN A 9 -20.71 47.65 -6.47
C GLN A 9 -19.42 47.25 -5.77
N MET A 10 -18.43 48.17 -5.66
CA MET A 10 -17.18 47.88 -4.93
C MET A 10 -17.37 47.78 -3.41
N LYS A 11 -18.41 48.42 -2.85
CA LYS A 11 -18.70 48.41 -1.43
C LYS A 11 -19.41 47.13 -1.01
N GLU A 12 -20.24 46.55 -1.87
CA GLU A 12 -20.90 45.25 -1.63
C GLU A 12 -19.93 44.08 -1.73
N ASN A 13 -19.03 44.08 -2.72
CA ASN A 13 -18.01 43.03 -2.85
C ASN A 13 -17.03 42.99 -1.65
N ARG A 14 -16.73 44.13 -1.05
CA ARG A 14 -15.89 44.19 0.16
C ARG A 14 -16.59 43.60 1.39
N ARG A 15 -17.92 43.72 1.51
CA ARG A 15 -18.70 43.16 2.63
C ARG A 15 -18.76 41.64 2.59
N GLY A 16 -18.72 41.02 1.40
CA GLY A 16 -18.67 39.57 1.23
C GLY A 16 -17.28 38.94 1.41
N LEU A 17 -16.22 39.69 1.08
CA LEU A 17 -14.84 39.21 1.17
C LEU A 17 -14.28 39.17 2.60
N ILE A 18 -14.71 40.10 3.47
CA ILE A 18 -14.25 40.18 4.87
C ILE A 18 -14.63 38.95 5.69
N PRO A 19 -15.91 38.43 5.67
CA PRO A 19 -16.26 37.24 6.42
C PRO A 19 -15.59 35.97 5.86
N ILE A 20 -15.33 35.89 4.55
CA ILE A 20 -14.61 34.77 3.92
C ILE A 20 -13.14 34.77 4.34
N LEU A 21 -12.48 35.92 4.36
CA LEU A 21 -11.09 36.03 4.85
C LEU A 21 -11.00 35.72 6.37
N LEU A 22 -11.99 36.18 7.16
CA LEU A 22 -12.01 35.93 8.59
C LEU A 22 -12.24 34.44 8.91
N SER A 23 -13.09 33.75 8.14
CA SER A 23 -13.30 32.31 8.26
C SER A 23 -12.04 31.50 7.87
N LEU A 24 -11.32 31.93 6.85
CA LEU A 24 -10.07 31.29 6.41
C LEU A 24 -8.95 31.43 7.46
N VAL A 25 -8.85 32.60 8.13
CA VAL A 25 -7.87 32.85 9.20
C VAL A 25 -8.20 32.02 10.45
N LEU A 26 -9.50 31.84 10.79
CA LEU A 26 -9.93 30.98 11.89
C LEU A 26 -9.59 29.51 11.67
N ILE A 27 -9.67 29.02 10.44
CA ILE A 27 -9.28 27.64 10.07
C ILE A 27 -7.76 27.45 10.23
N LEU A 28 -6.95 28.42 9.87
CA LEU A 28 -5.49 28.36 10.00
C LEU A 28 -5.01 28.46 11.46
N ALA A 29 -5.73 29.19 12.32
CA ALA A 29 -5.40 29.31 13.75
C ALA A 29 -5.75 28.05 14.55
N SER A 30 -6.70 27.23 14.09
CA SER A 30 -7.10 25.99 14.76
C SER A 30 -6.00 24.92 14.77
N CYS A 31 -5.06 24.95 13.82
CA CYS A 31 -3.95 23.97 13.75
C CYS A 31 -2.87 24.15 14.81
N ALA A 32 -2.81 25.29 15.50
CA ALA A 32 -1.75 25.57 16.48
C ALA A 32 -1.97 24.89 17.84
N SER A 33 -3.22 24.53 18.19
CA SER A 33 -3.59 23.93 19.48
C SER A 33 -3.80 22.42 19.46
N LEU A 34 -3.61 21.77 18.30
CA LEU A 34 -3.77 20.32 18.17
C LEU A 34 -2.68 19.56 18.92
N THR A 35 -3.06 18.55 19.70
CA THR A 35 -2.13 17.60 20.32
C THR A 35 -1.34 16.83 19.26
N LYS A 36 -0.21 16.22 19.64
CA LYS A 36 0.60 15.39 18.71
C LYS A 36 -0.24 14.30 18.06
N THR A 37 -1.18 13.72 18.78
CA THR A 37 -2.14 12.70 18.29
C THR A 37 -3.13 13.27 17.28
N GLN A 38 -3.67 14.48 17.55
CA GLN A 38 -4.59 15.16 16.63
C GLN A 38 -3.90 15.67 15.37
N LYS A 39 -2.63 16.10 15.47
CA LYS A 39 -1.80 16.45 14.30
C LYS A 39 -1.52 15.23 13.44
N GLY A 40 -1.22 14.07 14.05
CA GLY A 40 -1.06 12.81 13.34
C GLY A 40 -2.34 12.36 12.63
N ALA A 41 -3.50 12.51 13.26
CA ALA A 41 -4.80 12.18 12.68
C ALA A 41 -5.17 13.10 11.51
N ALA A 42 -4.95 14.42 11.61
CA ALA A 42 -5.24 15.37 10.54
C ALA A 42 -4.31 15.19 9.32
N VAL A 43 -3.04 14.88 9.54
CA VAL A 43 -2.08 14.56 8.48
C VAL A 43 -2.39 13.20 7.87
N GLY A 44 -2.80 12.21 8.69
CA GLY A 44 -3.18 10.86 8.22
C GLY A 44 -4.39 10.87 7.27
N THR A 45 -5.43 11.66 7.54
CA THR A 45 -6.63 11.76 6.67
C THR A 45 -6.36 12.45 5.34
N ALA A 46 -5.56 13.53 5.35
CA ALA A 46 -5.22 14.25 4.12
C ALA A 46 -4.16 13.51 3.29
N ALA A 47 -3.21 12.84 3.95
CA ALA A 47 -2.14 12.10 3.29
C ALA A 47 -2.62 10.72 2.78
N GLY A 48 -3.51 10.01 3.50
CA GLY A 48 -3.96 8.67 3.12
C GLY A 48 -4.67 8.63 1.78
N ALA A 49 -5.63 9.50 1.53
CA ALA A 49 -6.35 9.57 0.26
C ALA A 49 -5.47 10.09 -0.90
N GLY A 50 -4.54 11.03 -0.61
CA GLY A 50 -3.62 11.57 -1.61
C GLY A 50 -2.44 10.65 -1.91
N MET A 51 -1.84 10.01 -0.90
CA MET A 51 -0.69 9.11 -1.08
C MET A 51 -1.06 7.81 -1.76
N GLY A 52 -2.20 7.18 -1.47
CA GLY A 52 -2.65 5.98 -2.16
C GLY A 52 -2.72 6.18 -3.68
N ALA A 53 -3.25 7.33 -4.14
CA ALA A 53 -3.33 7.67 -5.56
C ALA A 53 -1.96 8.06 -6.16
N VAL A 54 -1.09 8.72 -5.39
CA VAL A 54 0.25 9.13 -5.84
C VAL A 54 1.19 7.94 -5.92
N ILE A 55 1.15 7.02 -4.94
CA ILE A 55 1.99 5.83 -4.92
C ILE A 55 1.53 4.83 -5.98
N GLY A 56 0.20 4.66 -6.19
CA GLY A 56 -0.33 3.85 -7.28
C GLY A 56 0.11 4.36 -8.66
N ARG A 57 0.28 5.68 -8.84
CA ARG A 57 0.82 6.27 -10.07
C ARG A 57 2.35 6.20 -10.17
N ALA A 58 3.06 6.41 -9.08
CA ALA A 58 4.53 6.41 -9.06
C ALA A 58 5.11 4.99 -9.18
N SER A 59 4.40 3.97 -8.69
CA SER A 59 4.77 2.55 -8.84
C SER A 59 4.15 1.88 -10.06
N GLY A 60 3.39 2.62 -10.89
CA GLY A 60 2.69 2.04 -12.05
C GLY A 60 1.56 1.07 -11.67
N ASN A 61 1.30 0.85 -10.39
CA ASN A 61 0.35 -0.15 -9.90
C ASN A 61 -0.82 0.53 -9.15
N THR A 62 -1.86 0.88 -9.90
CA THR A 62 -3.10 1.46 -9.36
C THR A 62 -3.82 0.49 -8.40
N ALA A 63 -3.63 -0.82 -8.58
CA ALA A 63 -4.17 -1.84 -7.69
C ALA A 63 -3.51 -1.79 -6.30
N LEU A 64 -2.21 -1.49 -6.23
CA LEU A 64 -1.48 -1.25 -4.99
C LEU A 64 -2.08 -0.08 -4.21
N GLY A 65 -2.38 1.03 -4.91
CA GLY A 65 -3.03 2.19 -4.32
C GLY A 65 -4.44 1.91 -3.80
N ALA A 66 -5.21 1.07 -4.48
CA ALA A 66 -6.59 0.74 -4.09
C ALA A 66 -6.67 -0.21 -2.89
N ILE A 67 -5.75 -1.19 -2.79
CA ILE A 67 -5.75 -2.18 -1.70
C ILE A 67 -5.17 -1.60 -0.42
N ILE A 68 -4.17 -0.76 -0.53
CA ILE A 68 -3.46 -0.14 0.60
C ILE A 68 -4.05 1.24 0.94
N GLY A 69 -4.71 1.88 -0.03
CA GLY A 69 -5.25 3.24 0.09
C GLY A 69 -6.67 3.33 0.63
N ALA A 70 -7.28 2.25 1.10
CA ALA A 70 -8.51 2.31 1.90
C ALA A 70 -8.17 2.86 3.30
N ALA A 71 -7.68 4.10 3.33
CA ALA A 71 -7.29 4.79 4.54
C ALA A 71 -8.49 4.88 5.50
N VAL A 72 -8.41 4.15 6.58
CA VAL A 72 -9.25 4.39 7.76
C VAL A 72 -8.62 5.59 8.47
N GLY A 73 -9.05 6.79 8.11
CA GLY A 73 -8.44 8.02 8.64
C GLY A 73 -8.60 8.19 10.16
N GLY A 74 -7.87 9.15 10.72
CA GLY A 74 -7.99 9.53 12.12
C GLY A 74 -7.26 8.60 13.10
N ALA A 75 -7.79 8.49 14.33
CA ALA A 75 -7.20 7.68 15.40
C ALA A 75 -7.13 6.18 15.03
N THR A 76 -8.12 5.66 14.32
CA THR A 76 -8.15 4.28 13.83
C THR A 76 -7.00 3.98 12.88
N GLY A 77 -6.75 4.86 11.89
CA GLY A 77 -5.63 4.72 10.97
C GLY A 77 -4.27 4.76 11.66
N ALA A 78 -4.12 5.60 12.70
CA ALA A 78 -2.89 5.65 13.50
C ALA A 78 -2.64 4.33 14.26
N ILE A 79 -3.69 3.69 14.78
CA ILE A 79 -3.60 2.38 15.47
C ILE A 79 -3.20 1.29 14.49
N ILE A 80 -3.85 1.23 13.33
CA ILE A 80 -3.52 0.27 12.26
C ILE A 80 -2.08 0.51 11.78
N GLY A 81 -1.73 1.76 11.48
CA GLY A 81 -0.39 2.14 11.04
C GLY A 81 0.69 1.63 12.00
N ASN A 82 0.54 1.85 13.30
CA ASN A 82 1.48 1.36 14.31
C ASN A 82 1.63 -0.16 14.32
N LYS A 83 0.52 -0.91 14.17
CA LYS A 83 0.58 -2.39 14.06
C LYS A 83 1.32 -2.82 12.80
N MET A 84 1.07 -2.15 11.67
CA MET A 84 1.74 -2.41 10.40
C MET A 84 3.23 -2.03 10.44
N ASP A 85 3.60 -0.95 11.13
CA ASP A 85 5.00 -0.57 11.31
C ASP A 85 5.78 -1.67 12.05
N LYS A 86 5.23 -2.18 13.16
CA LYS A 86 5.83 -3.28 13.90
C LYS A 86 5.98 -4.54 13.04
N GLN A 87 4.95 -4.90 12.28
CA GLN A 87 5.00 -6.05 11.38
C GLN A 87 6.05 -5.85 10.28
N ALA A 88 6.13 -4.67 9.66
CA ALA A 88 7.11 -4.38 8.64
C ALA A 88 8.55 -4.46 9.16
N GLU A 89 8.81 -3.92 10.36
CA GLU A 89 10.12 -4.01 11.01
C GLU A 89 10.51 -5.46 11.34
N GLU A 90 9.53 -6.27 11.82
CA GLU A 90 9.76 -7.70 12.08
C GLU A 90 10.07 -8.45 10.79
N ILE A 91 9.36 -8.17 9.68
CA ILE A 91 9.65 -8.78 8.37
C ILE A 91 11.05 -8.38 7.89
N LYS A 92 11.40 -7.09 7.92
CA LYS A 92 12.75 -6.62 7.51
C LYS A 92 13.86 -7.32 8.27
N LYS A 93 13.68 -7.50 9.58
CA LYS A 93 14.67 -8.16 10.43
C LYS A 93 14.76 -9.66 10.17
N THR A 94 13.64 -10.31 9.87
CA THR A 94 13.54 -11.77 9.78
C THR A 94 13.82 -12.29 8.37
N VAL A 95 13.51 -11.47 7.34
CA VAL A 95 13.60 -11.84 5.91
C VAL A 95 14.49 -10.86 5.17
N PRO A 96 15.83 -10.90 5.33
CA PRO A 96 16.76 -9.93 4.76
C PRO A 96 16.81 -9.96 3.22
N ASP A 97 16.41 -11.07 2.60
CA ASP A 97 16.41 -11.25 1.13
C ASP A 97 15.15 -10.66 0.45
N ALA A 98 14.25 -10.04 1.23
CA ALA A 98 13.08 -9.36 0.72
C ALA A 98 13.22 -7.83 0.84
N GLU A 99 12.76 -7.11 -0.17
CA GLU A 99 12.54 -5.68 -0.06
C GLU A 99 11.21 -5.44 0.67
N VAL A 100 11.23 -4.64 1.74
CA VAL A 100 10.03 -4.35 2.56
C VAL A 100 9.77 -2.87 2.58
N ILE A 101 8.62 -2.47 2.03
CA ILE A 101 8.21 -1.08 1.87
C ILE A 101 6.90 -0.85 2.62
N ARG A 102 6.82 0.19 3.44
CA ARG A 102 5.58 0.66 4.03
C ARG A 102 4.86 1.60 3.07
N VAL A 103 3.58 1.33 2.82
CA VAL A 103 2.75 2.10 1.89
C VAL A 103 1.40 2.37 2.54
N GLY A 104 1.14 3.62 2.93
CA GLY A 104 -0.11 3.96 3.65
C GLY A 104 -0.29 3.09 4.90
N GLU A 105 -1.39 2.38 5.01
CA GLU A 105 -1.68 1.43 6.10
C GLU A 105 -1.34 -0.02 5.75
N GLY A 106 -0.57 -0.26 4.67
CA GLY A 106 -0.17 -1.60 4.24
C GLY A 106 1.34 -1.78 4.19
N ILE A 107 1.76 -3.00 3.84
CA ILE A 107 3.15 -3.40 3.66
C ILE A 107 3.27 -4.09 2.31
N VAL A 108 4.30 -3.74 1.54
CA VAL A 108 4.72 -4.50 0.35
C VAL A 108 5.99 -5.25 0.70
N VAL A 109 5.97 -6.56 0.51
CA VAL A 109 7.14 -7.42 0.62
C VAL A 109 7.43 -7.98 -0.75
N GLU A 110 8.59 -7.67 -1.32
CA GLU A 110 8.98 -8.05 -2.66
C GLU A 110 10.15 -9.03 -2.63
N PHE A 111 10.00 -10.09 -3.42
CA PHE A 111 11.07 -11.05 -3.72
C PHE A 111 11.36 -11.06 -5.20
N SER A 112 12.64 -11.02 -5.57
CA SER A 112 13.05 -11.34 -6.94
C SER A 112 12.63 -12.78 -7.29
N SER A 113 12.11 -12.99 -8.50
CA SER A 113 11.78 -14.34 -8.97
C SER A 113 12.99 -15.27 -9.02
N LYS A 114 14.22 -14.74 -9.15
CA LYS A 114 15.46 -15.51 -9.12
C LYS A 114 15.68 -16.21 -7.77
N ILE A 115 15.28 -15.56 -6.68
CA ILE A 115 15.32 -16.16 -5.33
C ILE A 115 14.28 -17.26 -5.21
N LEU A 116 13.08 -17.04 -5.77
CA LEU A 116 11.93 -17.92 -5.55
C LEU A 116 11.90 -19.13 -6.49
N PHE A 117 12.34 -18.97 -7.75
CA PHE A 117 12.13 -19.98 -8.80
C PHE A 117 13.39 -20.17 -9.64
N ALA A 118 13.59 -21.39 -10.15
CA ALA A 118 14.52 -21.62 -11.24
C ALA A 118 14.06 -20.92 -12.53
N PHE A 119 14.99 -20.71 -13.47
CA PHE A 119 14.65 -20.08 -14.75
C PHE A 119 13.47 -20.78 -15.42
N ASP A 120 12.50 -19.98 -15.85
CA ASP A 120 11.30 -20.45 -16.56
C ASP A 120 10.45 -21.47 -15.78
N LYS A 121 10.56 -21.52 -14.45
CA LYS A 121 9.80 -22.41 -13.59
C LYS A 121 8.89 -21.62 -12.63
N SER A 122 7.86 -22.33 -12.14
CA SER A 122 6.96 -21.87 -11.06
C SER A 122 7.09 -22.72 -9.80
N ASN A 123 7.91 -23.77 -9.81
CA ASN A 123 8.20 -24.57 -8.61
C ASN A 123 9.19 -23.81 -7.71
N LEU A 124 8.85 -23.70 -6.43
CA LEU A 124 9.70 -23.06 -5.43
C LEU A 124 11.04 -23.78 -5.27
N SER A 125 12.13 -23.02 -5.22
CA SER A 125 13.44 -23.51 -4.86
C SER A 125 13.54 -23.83 -3.37
N SER A 126 14.57 -24.57 -2.93
CA SER A 126 14.81 -24.80 -1.50
C SER A 126 15.12 -23.49 -0.77
N GLU A 127 15.83 -22.56 -1.41
CA GLU A 127 16.12 -21.22 -0.88
C GLU A 127 14.84 -20.40 -0.74
N ALA A 128 13.94 -20.47 -1.73
CA ALA A 128 12.62 -19.86 -1.65
C ALA A 128 11.82 -20.36 -0.45
N MET A 129 11.78 -21.68 -0.25
CA MET A 129 11.08 -22.27 0.86
C MET A 129 11.65 -21.80 2.22
N ALA A 130 12.97 -21.70 2.35
CA ALA A 130 13.61 -21.19 3.56
C ALA A 130 13.26 -19.71 3.84
N ASN A 131 13.24 -18.87 2.81
CA ASN A 131 12.84 -17.46 2.95
C ASN A 131 11.35 -17.30 3.24
N LEU A 132 10.50 -18.09 2.59
CA LEU A 132 9.06 -18.10 2.87
C LEU A 132 8.76 -18.65 4.28
N ASP A 133 9.50 -19.63 4.79
CA ASP A 133 9.34 -20.12 6.16
C ASP A 133 9.61 -19.03 7.20
N LYS A 134 10.62 -18.18 6.98
CA LYS A 134 10.88 -16.99 7.80
C LYS A 134 9.70 -16.00 7.75
N LEU A 135 9.20 -15.69 6.56
CA LEU A 135 8.05 -14.81 6.38
C LEU A 135 6.80 -15.36 7.07
N ILE A 136 6.53 -16.66 6.94
CA ILE A 136 5.39 -17.36 7.54
C ILE A 136 5.35 -17.20 9.05
N VAL A 137 6.50 -17.24 9.74
CA VAL A 137 6.56 -17.00 11.20
C VAL A 137 5.96 -15.64 11.52
N VAL A 138 6.37 -14.59 10.81
CA VAL A 138 5.83 -13.24 11.04
C VAL A 138 4.35 -13.17 10.67
N LEU A 139 3.93 -13.74 9.52
CA LEU A 139 2.53 -13.73 9.11
C LEU A 139 1.59 -14.43 10.10
N LYS A 140 2.09 -15.41 10.86
CA LYS A 140 1.35 -16.08 11.93
C LYS A 140 1.25 -15.24 13.21
N ASN A 141 2.27 -14.43 13.51
CA ASN A 141 2.25 -13.50 14.64
C ASN A 141 1.25 -12.35 14.41
N TYR A 142 0.93 -12.05 13.14
CA TYR A 142 -0.02 -11.01 12.74
C TYR A 142 -1.21 -11.60 11.98
N PRO A 143 -2.11 -12.36 12.64
CA PRO A 143 -3.19 -13.08 11.96
C PRO A 143 -4.27 -12.18 11.38
N ASP A 144 -4.38 -10.94 11.86
CA ASP A 144 -5.44 -10.00 11.49
C ASP A 144 -5.09 -9.15 10.25
N THR A 145 -4.37 -9.76 9.30
CA THR A 145 -4.03 -9.14 8.01
C THR A 145 -4.43 -10.02 6.84
N ASN A 146 -4.81 -9.39 5.72
CA ASN A 146 -4.96 -10.02 4.41
C ASN A 146 -3.64 -9.96 3.65
N ILE A 147 -3.42 -10.91 2.76
CA ILE A 147 -2.20 -11.05 1.97
C ILE A 147 -2.59 -11.29 0.52
N GLU A 148 -2.33 -10.32 -0.35
CA GLU A 148 -2.47 -10.51 -1.78
C GLU A 148 -1.10 -10.81 -2.37
N ILE A 149 -0.96 -11.93 -3.07
CA ILE A 149 0.27 -12.41 -3.69
C ILE A 149 0.19 -12.09 -5.18
N GLN A 150 1.07 -11.22 -5.65
CA GLN A 150 1.11 -10.74 -7.02
C GLN A 150 2.35 -11.28 -7.74
N GLY A 151 2.13 -11.97 -8.87
CA GLY A 151 3.20 -12.43 -9.75
C GLY A 151 3.41 -11.48 -10.91
N HIS A 152 4.67 -11.21 -11.25
CA HIS A 152 5.08 -10.37 -12.36
C HIS A 152 6.17 -11.05 -13.19
N THR A 153 6.24 -10.70 -14.48
CA THR A 153 7.27 -11.12 -15.42
C THR A 153 7.96 -9.90 -16.04
N ASP A 154 9.01 -10.13 -16.78
CA ASP A 154 9.51 -9.15 -17.75
C ASP A 154 8.72 -9.26 -19.08
N SER A 155 9.12 -8.46 -20.08
CA SER A 155 8.50 -8.41 -21.42
C SER A 155 9.02 -9.47 -22.39
N LYS A 156 9.75 -10.49 -21.95
CA LYS A 156 10.21 -11.57 -22.81
C LYS A 156 9.15 -12.67 -22.90
N GLY A 157 8.79 -13.04 -24.13
CA GLY A 157 7.74 -14.01 -24.39
C GLY A 157 6.46 -13.36 -24.92
N THR A 158 5.37 -14.12 -24.94
CA THR A 158 4.05 -13.59 -25.29
C THR A 158 3.31 -13.14 -24.05
N GLU A 159 2.43 -12.15 -24.18
CA GLU A 159 1.59 -11.66 -23.08
C GLU A 159 0.81 -12.80 -22.40
N ALA A 160 0.20 -13.70 -23.20
CA ALA A 160 -0.55 -14.85 -22.68
C ALA A 160 0.34 -15.82 -21.89
N TYR A 161 1.56 -16.05 -22.35
CA TYR A 161 2.55 -16.87 -21.64
C TYR A 161 2.94 -16.21 -20.32
N ASN A 162 3.31 -14.94 -20.34
CA ASN A 162 3.70 -14.17 -19.16
C ASN A 162 2.58 -14.06 -18.13
N GLN A 163 1.34 -13.86 -18.59
CA GLN A 163 0.16 -13.88 -17.74
C GLN A 163 0.00 -15.23 -17.02
N ASN A 164 0.07 -16.35 -17.75
CA ASN A 164 -0.03 -17.67 -17.16
C ASN A 164 1.12 -17.97 -16.18
N LEU A 165 2.37 -17.65 -16.54
CA LEU A 165 3.54 -17.88 -15.70
C LEU A 165 3.46 -17.09 -14.38
N SER A 166 3.00 -15.85 -14.44
CA SER A 166 2.84 -15.00 -13.26
C SER A 166 1.79 -15.56 -12.29
N VAL A 167 0.66 -16.02 -12.80
CA VAL A 167 -0.40 -16.69 -12.01
C VAL A 167 0.11 -17.98 -11.39
N GLN A 168 0.81 -18.82 -12.14
CA GLN A 168 1.36 -20.09 -11.64
C GLN A 168 2.36 -19.85 -10.50
N ARG A 169 3.25 -18.85 -10.62
CA ARG A 169 4.21 -18.47 -9.59
C ARG A 169 3.52 -18.00 -8.32
N ALA A 170 2.56 -17.11 -8.42
CA ALA A 170 1.79 -16.62 -7.28
C ALA A 170 0.99 -17.74 -6.60
N ASN A 171 0.42 -18.67 -7.38
CA ASN A 171 -0.27 -19.85 -6.84
C ASN A 171 0.68 -20.79 -6.09
N SER A 172 1.89 -21.02 -6.60
CA SER A 172 2.88 -21.88 -5.93
C SER A 172 3.27 -21.32 -4.56
N VAL A 173 3.45 -20.01 -4.48
CA VAL A 173 3.71 -19.31 -3.22
C VAL A 173 2.51 -19.45 -2.28
N SER A 174 1.30 -19.13 -2.74
CA SER A 174 0.07 -19.21 -1.95
C SER A 174 -0.17 -20.62 -1.39
N ALA A 175 -0.02 -21.65 -2.24
CA ALA A 175 -0.16 -23.04 -1.84
C ALA A 175 0.86 -23.42 -0.75
N TYR A 176 2.10 -22.94 -0.85
CA TYR A 176 3.13 -23.16 0.15
C TYR A 176 2.78 -22.50 1.50
N LEU A 177 2.36 -21.24 1.48
CA LEU A 177 1.91 -20.54 2.69
C LEU A 177 0.75 -21.25 3.37
N ALA A 178 -0.26 -21.66 2.61
CA ALA A 178 -1.41 -22.40 3.11
C ALA A 178 -1.00 -23.75 3.72
N LYS A 179 -0.15 -24.53 3.03
CA LYS A 179 0.39 -25.80 3.52
C LYS A 179 1.15 -25.63 4.85
N LYS A 180 1.81 -24.50 5.05
CA LYS A 180 2.55 -24.16 6.28
C LYS A 180 1.67 -23.52 7.36
N GLY A 181 0.35 -23.42 7.15
CA GLY A 181 -0.64 -23.04 8.15
C GLY A 181 -0.98 -21.53 8.18
N VAL A 182 -0.69 -20.77 7.13
CA VAL A 182 -1.32 -19.46 6.92
C VAL A 182 -2.74 -19.72 6.40
N SER A 183 -3.76 -19.12 7.06
CA SER A 183 -5.16 -19.35 6.66
C SER A 183 -5.41 -18.98 5.19
N ALA A 184 -5.99 -19.90 4.42
CA ALA A 184 -6.32 -19.69 3.03
C ALA A 184 -7.28 -18.50 2.81
N SER A 185 -8.16 -18.22 3.80
CA SER A 185 -9.09 -17.09 3.75
C SER A 185 -8.38 -15.71 3.75
N ARG A 186 -7.11 -15.67 4.15
CA ARG A 186 -6.28 -14.47 4.13
C ARG A 186 -5.53 -14.27 2.82
N LEU A 187 -5.48 -15.31 1.96
CA LEU A 187 -4.63 -15.34 0.77
C LEU A 187 -5.46 -15.05 -0.48
N THR A 188 -5.01 -14.10 -1.26
CA THR A 188 -5.53 -13.79 -2.60
C THR A 188 -4.38 -13.86 -3.60
N VAL A 189 -4.64 -14.39 -4.80
CA VAL A 189 -3.63 -14.54 -5.85
C VAL A 189 -4.00 -13.71 -7.05
N LYS A 190 -3.03 -12.96 -7.59
CA LYS A 190 -3.12 -12.26 -8.86
C LYS A 190 -1.86 -12.46 -9.68
N GLY A 191 -2.01 -12.62 -10.99
CA GLY A 191 -0.93 -12.55 -11.96
C GLY A 191 -1.11 -11.32 -12.82
N PHE A 192 -0.06 -10.58 -13.06
CA PHE A 192 -0.05 -9.39 -13.90
C PHE A 192 0.80 -9.57 -15.17
N GLY A 193 1.48 -10.73 -15.31
CA GLY A 193 2.40 -10.93 -16.42
C GLY A 193 3.38 -9.76 -16.52
N GLU A 194 3.53 -9.21 -17.71
CA GLU A 194 4.36 -8.06 -18.02
C GLU A 194 3.63 -6.70 -17.97
N SER A 195 2.31 -6.71 -17.67
CA SER A 195 1.45 -5.51 -17.78
C SER A 195 1.73 -4.41 -16.77
N LEU A 196 2.42 -4.73 -15.66
CA LEU A 196 2.78 -3.79 -14.61
C LEU A 196 4.30 -3.78 -14.34
N PRO A 197 5.11 -3.27 -15.27
CA PRO A 197 6.55 -3.16 -15.06
C PRO A 197 6.87 -2.09 -14.02
N LYS A 198 7.78 -2.39 -13.09
CA LYS A 198 8.32 -1.43 -12.10
C LYS A 198 9.55 -0.71 -12.65
N TYR A 199 10.27 -1.38 -13.55
CA TYR A 199 11.50 -0.92 -14.18
C TYR A 199 11.42 -1.02 -15.70
N VAL A 200 12.30 -0.33 -16.43
CA VAL A 200 12.35 -0.41 -17.89
C VAL A 200 12.75 -1.82 -18.35
N ASN A 201 12.04 -2.36 -19.34
CA ASN A 201 12.32 -3.70 -19.88
C ASN A 201 13.46 -3.74 -20.91
N ASP A 202 14.03 -2.59 -21.28
CA ASP A 202 15.07 -2.48 -22.31
C ASP A 202 16.42 -3.03 -21.82
N THR A 203 16.72 -2.92 -20.52
CA THR A 203 17.95 -3.41 -19.91
C THR A 203 17.76 -4.81 -19.31
N ALA A 204 18.87 -5.55 -19.16
CA ALA A 204 18.86 -6.86 -18.51
C ALA A 204 18.51 -6.74 -17.02
N GLU A 205 19.03 -5.71 -16.37
CA GLU A 205 18.83 -5.40 -14.95
C GLU A 205 17.35 -5.06 -14.68
N GLY A 206 16.75 -4.19 -15.50
CA GLY A 206 15.34 -3.82 -15.36
C GLY A 206 14.40 -5.01 -15.56
N ARG A 207 14.70 -5.89 -16.54
CA ARG A 207 13.97 -7.14 -16.71
C ARG A 207 14.12 -8.08 -15.50
N GLU A 208 15.33 -8.21 -14.94
CA GLU A 208 15.53 -9.02 -13.73
C GLU A 208 14.68 -8.51 -12.56
N GLN A 209 14.62 -7.21 -12.37
CA GLN A 209 13.82 -6.57 -11.32
C GLN A 209 12.31 -6.66 -11.59
N ASN A 210 11.87 -6.66 -12.86
CA ASN A 210 10.47 -6.88 -13.20
C ASN A 210 10.00 -8.31 -12.92
N ARG A 211 10.88 -9.30 -13.00
CA ARG A 211 10.59 -10.69 -12.59
C ARG A 211 10.57 -10.81 -11.07
N ARG A 212 9.41 -10.58 -10.45
CA ARG A 212 9.23 -10.51 -9.01
C ARG A 212 7.91 -11.12 -8.55
N VAL A 213 7.83 -11.36 -7.27
CA VAL A 213 6.56 -11.63 -6.57
C VAL A 213 6.42 -10.63 -5.43
N GLU A 214 5.29 -9.96 -5.38
CA GLU A 214 4.94 -9.01 -4.34
C GLU A 214 3.88 -9.61 -3.41
N PHE A 215 4.02 -9.36 -2.10
CA PHE A 215 3.03 -9.65 -1.08
C PHE A 215 2.50 -8.32 -0.57
N LEU A 216 1.24 -8.04 -0.86
CA LEU A 216 0.55 -6.86 -0.36
C LEU A 216 -0.18 -7.25 0.92
N ILE A 217 0.33 -6.78 2.04
CA ILE A 217 -0.22 -7.06 3.37
C ILE A 217 -1.04 -5.86 3.82
N SER A 218 -2.31 -6.09 4.16
CA SER A 218 -3.24 -5.04 4.59
C SER A 218 -4.05 -5.48 5.80
N ALA A 219 -4.60 -4.53 6.58
CA ALA A 219 -5.49 -4.82 7.69
C ALA A 219 -6.75 -5.54 7.20
N ASN A 220 -7.14 -6.63 7.86
CA ASN A 220 -8.43 -7.27 7.62
C ASN A 220 -9.54 -6.59 8.43
N GLU A 221 -10.79 -7.02 8.24
CA GLU A 221 -11.95 -6.41 8.90
C GLU A 221 -11.88 -6.53 10.44
N LYS A 222 -11.25 -7.60 10.96
CA LYS A 222 -11.07 -7.77 12.39
C LYS A 222 -10.12 -6.72 12.97
N MET A 223 -8.96 -6.50 12.34
CA MET A 223 -8.02 -5.46 12.76
C MET A 223 -8.66 -4.07 12.70
N LYS A 224 -9.44 -3.78 11.66
CA LYS A 224 -10.17 -2.50 11.51
C LYS A 224 -11.17 -2.29 12.64
N ALA A 225 -12.02 -3.28 12.91
CA ALA A 225 -13.02 -3.21 13.97
C ALA A 225 -12.40 -3.04 15.37
N GLU A 226 -11.29 -3.75 15.66
CA GLU A 226 -10.55 -3.58 16.90
C GLU A 226 -9.94 -2.18 17.04
N ALA A 227 -9.35 -1.65 15.95
CA ALA A 227 -8.79 -0.31 15.95
C ALA A 227 -9.86 0.77 16.13
N GLU A 228 -11.02 0.64 15.50
CA GLU A 228 -12.17 1.54 15.72
C GLU A 228 -12.65 1.52 17.17
N LYS A 229 -12.70 0.34 17.80
CA LYS A 229 -13.08 0.23 19.21
C LYS A 229 -12.08 0.91 20.13
N GLN A 230 -10.78 0.75 19.85
CA GLN A 230 -9.71 1.40 20.62
C GLN A 230 -9.69 2.92 20.43
N ALA A 231 -10.02 3.40 19.23
CA ALA A 231 -10.05 4.83 18.92
C ALA A 231 -11.19 5.61 19.62
N LYS A 232 -12.22 4.90 20.14
CA LYS A 232 -13.37 5.46 20.87
C LYS A 232 -13.18 5.49 22.39
N GLN A 233 -12.10 4.92 22.89
CA GLN A 233 -11.72 4.90 24.31
C GLN A 233 -10.81 6.08 24.65
#